data_942310d321494d94ab120cab17d71475
#
_entry.id   942310d321494d94ab120cab17d71475
#
_cell.length_a   1.000
_cell.length_b   1.000
_cell.length_c   1.000
_cell.angle_alpha   90.00
_cell.angle_beta   90.00
_cell.angle_gamma   90.00
#
_symmetry.space_group_name_H-M   'P 1'
#
loop_
_entity.id
_entity.type
_entity.pdbx_description
1 polymer ?
#
loop_
_entity_poly.entity_id
_entity_poly.type
_entity_poly.pdbx_seq_one_letter_code
_entity_poly.pdbx_strand_id
1 'polypeptide(L)'
;MTVVGIPSATSKLSQTDLLRELEPVVVENLERHLRVAKEWMPHEYVPWSQGRDFDGVLEGEAWEPGQSKLSDVARTSMIVNLLTEDNLPSYHHEIATVFGRDGAWGTWVHQWTAEEGRHAMAIRDYLLVTRSVDPVAMEQARMTHMGAGFESANHDDLLRSLAYVSFQELATRISHRNTGKITRDPVADQLLARIALDENLHMLFYRNLLAAALEVAPNQTMRAITEVVKSFEMPGSTIEDFTRKSVQIALAGIYDLRIHHDDVLAPVLRAWGVFDVAGLDEEGEKARDELSSILGSLDEAAGRFEEKRDTHHAKLSARGQEFETV
;
A
#
# COMPACT_ATOMS: atom_id res chain seq x y z
N MET A 1 -45.24 15.18 -19.39
CA MET A 1 -44.59 14.15 -18.51
C MET A 1 -43.65 13.38 -19.40
N THR A 2 -42.38 13.75 -19.36
CA THR A 2 -41.31 13.05 -20.10
C THR A 2 -40.84 11.91 -19.22
N VAL A 3 -41.11 10.69 -19.65
CA VAL A 3 -40.61 9.49 -18.97
C VAL A 3 -39.10 9.50 -19.17
N VAL A 4 -38.36 9.75 -18.11
CA VAL A 4 -36.91 9.53 -18.07
C VAL A 4 -36.73 8.01 -18.12
N GLY A 5 -36.27 7.51 -19.27
CA GLY A 5 -35.99 6.10 -19.44
C GLY A 5 -34.91 5.65 -18.46
N ILE A 6 -35.19 4.56 -17.75
CA ILE A 6 -34.17 3.84 -16.97
C ILE A 6 -33.10 3.41 -17.98
N PRO A 7 -31.81 3.75 -17.77
CA PRO A 7 -30.74 3.28 -18.65
C PRO A 7 -30.75 1.76 -18.70
N SER A 8 -30.70 1.21 -19.88
CA SER A 8 -30.51 -0.23 -20.09
C SER A 8 -29.21 -0.66 -19.35
N ALA A 9 -29.25 -1.77 -18.64
CA ALA A 9 -28.13 -2.34 -17.87
C ALA A 9 -26.85 -2.67 -18.68
N THR A 10 -26.80 -2.24 -19.94
CA THR A 10 -25.73 -2.55 -20.92
C THR A 10 -24.93 -1.32 -21.37
N SER A 11 -25.22 -0.09 -20.92
CA SER A 11 -24.42 1.08 -21.32
C SER A 11 -23.25 1.29 -20.33
N LYS A 12 -22.02 1.31 -20.85
CA LYS A 12 -20.82 1.68 -20.09
C LYS A 12 -21.00 3.11 -19.55
N LEU A 13 -20.89 3.28 -18.22
CA LEU A 13 -20.89 4.60 -17.61
C LEU A 13 -19.55 5.31 -17.90
N SER A 14 -19.62 6.61 -18.17
CA SER A 14 -18.41 7.42 -18.28
C SER A 14 -17.78 7.64 -16.89
N GLN A 15 -16.51 8.03 -16.86
CA GLN A 15 -15.83 8.37 -15.61
C GLN A 15 -16.57 9.49 -14.86
N THR A 16 -17.08 10.50 -15.57
CA THR A 16 -17.86 11.58 -14.99
C THR A 16 -19.17 11.09 -14.37
N ASP A 17 -19.84 10.13 -15.02
CA ASP A 17 -21.06 9.54 -14.46
C ASP A 17 -20.74 8.70 -13.21
N LEU A 18 -19.68 7.90 -13.24
CA LEU A 18 -19.23 7.14 -12.08
C LEU A 18 -18.87 8.03 -10.89
N LEU A 19 -18.14 9.12 -11.11
CA LEU A 19 -17.81 10.09 -10.05
C LEU A 19 -19.09 10.68 -9.43
N ARG A 20 -20.09 11.01 -10.26
CA ARG A 20 -21.36 11.56 -9.79
C ARG A 20 -22.21 10.53 -9.02
N GLU A 21 -22.32 9.32 -9.56
CA GLU A 21 -23.12 8.26 -8.92
C GLU A 21 -22.51 7.80 -7.58
N LEU A 22 -21.18 7.83 -7.47
CA LEU A 22 -20.48 7.43 -6.24
C LEU A 22 -20.31 8.57 -5.21
N GLU A 23 -20.51 9.85 -5.59
CA GLU A 23 -20.34 11.01 -4.70
C GLU A 23 -21.07 10.85 -3.34
N PRO A 24 -22.33 10.36 -3.25
CA PRO A 24 -22.99 10.16 -1.97
C PRO A 24 -22.26 9.15 -1.07
N VAL A 25 -21.69 8.11 -1.66
CA VAL A 25 -20.92 7.09 -0.92
C VAL A 25 -19.59 7.67 -0.45
N VAL A 26 -18.97 8.53 -1.24
CA VAL A 26 -17.76 9.26 -0.83
C VAL A 26 -18.05 10.15 0.38
N VAL A 27 -19.15 10.90 0.37
CA VAL A 27 -19.57 11.74 1.51
C VAL A 27 -19.72 10.90 2.78
N GLU A 28 -20.46 9.79 2.71
CA GLU A 28 -20.69 8.90 3.86
C GLU A 28 -19.37 8.34 4.43
N ASN A 29 -18.50 7.87 3.54
CA ASN A 29 -17.22 7.27 3.96
C ASN A 29 -16.24 8.32 4.47
N LEU A 30 -16.22 9.53 3.92
CA LEU A 30 -15.44 10.66 4.42
C LEU A 30 -15.90 11.05 5.84
N GLU A 31 -17.21 11.21 6.05
CA GLU A 31 -17.76 11.52 7.38
C GLU A 31 -17.44 10.41 8.38
N ARG A 32 -17.54 9.15 7.96
CA ARG A 32 -17.16 8.00 8.78
C ARG A 32 -15.67 8.06 9.13
N HIS A 33 -14.80 8.29 8.16
CA HIS A 33 -13.36 8.39 8.35
C HIS A 33 -13.02 9.49 9.36
N LEU A 34 -13.49 10.71 9.15
CA LEU A 34 -13.26 11.84 10.05
C LEU A 34 -13.74 11.61 11.49
N ARG A 35 -14.78 10.79 11.68
CA ARG A 35 -15.31 10.44 13.00
C ARG A 35 -14.46 9.40 13.72
N VAL A 36 -13.82 8.46 13.00
CA VAL A 36 -13.11 7.32 13.62
C VAL A 36 -11.59 7.46 13.58
N ALA A 37 -11.07 8.29 12.68
CA ALA A 37 -9.64 8.58 12.61
C ALA A 37 -9.17 9.23 13.93
N LYS A 38 -8.06 8.73 14.46
CA LYS A 38 -7.47 9.27 15.68
C LYS A 38 -6.31 10.18 15.30
N GLU A 39 -6.36 11.39 15.75
CA GLU A 39 -5.24 12.32 15.63
C GLU A 39 -4.01 11.76 16.37
N TRP A 40 -2.86 11.91 15.76
CA TRP A 40 -1.57 11.60 16.33
C TRP A 40 -0.48 12.46 15.71
N MET A 41 0.61 12.65 16.42
CA MET A 41 1.69 13.52 15.99
C MET A 41 3.00 12.73 15.88
N PRO A 42 3.78 12.88 14.78
CA PRO A 42 5.04 12.16 14.57
C PRO A 42 6.02 12.27 15.76
N HIS A 43 6.07 13.44 16.42
CA HIS A 43 6.98 13.67 17.57
C HIS A 43 6.66 12.79 18.79
N GLU A 44 5.47 12.22 18.89
CA GLU A 44 5.08 11.32 20.00
C GLU A 44 5.68 9.92 19.83
N TYR A 45 6.08 9.56 18.61
CA TYR A 45 6.59 8.24 18.24
C TYR A 45 8.09 8.23 17.91
N VAL A 46 8.71 9.39 17.75
CA VAL A 46 10.14 9.51 17.44
C VAL A 46 10.92 9.74 18.74
N PRO A 47 11.97 8.94 19.04
CA PRO A 47 12.71 9.03 20.31
C PRO A 47 13.76 10.15 20.27
N TRP A 48 13.32 11.40 20.18
CA TRP A 48 14.15 12.60 19.97
C TRP A 48 15.32 12.73 20.95
N SER A 49 15.18 12.26 22.19
CA SER A 49 16.24 12.30 23.20
C SER A 49 17.43 11.37 22.89
N GLN A 50 17.29 10.45 21.91
CA GLN A 50 18.38 9.58 21.45
C GLN A 50 19.18 10.20 20.31
N GLY A 51 18.68 11.31 19.73
CA GLY A 51 19.32 11.99 18.61
C GLY A 51 20.67 12.60 18.99
N ARG A 52 21.57 12.60 18.00
CA ARG A 52 22.87 13.27 18.04
C ARG A 52 23.14 13.86 16.67
N ASP A 53 23.84 14.98 16.64
CA ASP A 53 24.20 15.64 15.39
C ASP A 53 25.12 14.74 14.55
N PHE A 54 24.91 14.78 13.25
CA PHE A 54 25.80 14.18 12.26
C PHE A 54 26.94 15.14 11.93
N ASP A 55 28.01 14.64 11.33
CA ASP A 55 29.08 15.47 10.80
C ASP A 55 28.54 16.44 9.74
N GLY A 56 29.17 17.61 9.63
CA GLY A 56 28.72 18.72 8.79
C GLY A 56 28.73 20.03 9.55
N VAL A 57 27.82 20.92 9.23
CA VAL A 57 27.81 22.30 9.80
C VAL A 57 27.55 22.36 11.31
N LEU A 58 27.02 21.31 11.91
CA LEU A 58 26.79 21.18 13.33
C LEU A 58 27.94 20.47 14.07
N GLU A 59 29.01 20.11 13.35
CA GLU A 59 30.22 19.49 13.90
C GLU A 59 29.95 18.22 14.74
N GLY A 60 28.93 17.43 14.34
CA GLY A 60 28.56 16.18 14.99
C GLY A 60 29.45 15.00 14.61
N GLU A 61 28.98 13.79 14.88
CA GLU A 61 29.70 12.54 14.60
C GLU A 61 29.38 11.99 13.21
N ALA A 62 30.39 11.52 12.48
CA ALA A 62 30.18 10.75 11.26
C ALA A 62 29.33 9.48 11.56
N TRP A 63 28.52 9.08 10.57
CA TRP A 63 27.78 7.84 10.71
C TRP A 63 28.66 6.64 10.41
N GLU A 64 28.49 5.60 11.22
CA GLU A 64 29.17 4.32 11.05
C GLU A 64 28.17 3.17 11.10
N PRO A 65 28.33 2.09 10.28
CA PRO A 65 27.37 0.98 10.22
C PRO A 65 27.06 0.33 11.57
N GLY A 66 28.02 0.29 12.48
CA GLY A 66 27.88 -0.27 13.84
C GLY A 66 26.96 0.53 14.76
N GLN A 67 26.52 1.70 14.38
CA GLN A 67 25.57 2.53 15.16
C GLN A 67 24.13 2.05 14.98
N SER A 68 23.80 1.40 13.86
CA SER A 68 22.48 0.81 13.64
C SER A 68 22.24 -0.38 14.59
N LYS A 69 21.12 -0.32 15.29
CA LYS A 69 20.64 -1.45 16.12
C LYS A 69 19.70 -2.37 15.34
N LEU A 70 19.26 -1.95 14.16
CA LEU A 70 18.40 -2.74 13.30
C LEU A 70 19.23 -3.80 12.57
N SER A 71 18.68 -5.00 12.44
CA SER A 71 19.23 -6.00 11.53
C SER A 71 19.17 -5.52 10.08
N ASP A 72 19.94 -6.18 9.20
CA ASP A 72 19.99 -5.82 7.79
C ASP A 72 18.63 -5.92 7.12
N VAL A 73 17.83 -6.93 7.45
CA VAL A 73 16.49 -7.10 6.88
C VAL A 73 15.51 -6.07 7.43
N ALA A 74 15.54 -5.79 8.72
CA ALA A 74 14.69 -4.76 9.33
C ALA A 74 15.01 -3.37 8.75
N ARG A 75 16.30 -3.03 8.63
CA ARG A 75 16.76 -1.79 8.01
C ARG A 75 16.33 -1.69 6.55
N THR A 76 16.50 -2.77 5.77
CA THR A 76 16.07 -2.81 4.36
C THR A 76 14.58 -2.56 4.23
N SER A 77 13.76 -3.22 5.05
CA SER A 77 12.31 -3.05 5.02
C SER A 77 11.87 -1.63 5.44
N MET A 78 12.49 -1.07 6.49
CA MET A 78 12.24 0.31 6.92
C MET A 78 12.58 1.33 5.82
N ILE A 79 13.69 1.13 5.10
CA ILE A 79 14.08 2.02 3.99
C ILE A 79 13.08 1.86 2.82
N VAL A 80 12.68 0.64 2.47
CA VAL A 80 11.69 0.43 1.42
C VAL A 80 10.36 1.10 1.79
N ASN A 81 9.87 0.90 3.02
CA ASN A 81 8.66 1.58 3.49
C ASN A 81 8.81 3.10 3.42
N LEU A 82 9.93 3.68 3.91
CA LEU A 82 10.18 5.11 3.80
C LEU A 82 10.11 5.62 2.36
N LEU A 83 10.79 4.93 1.44
CA LEU A 83 10.86 5.37 0.05
C LEU A 83 9.49 5.30 -0.63
N THR A 84 8.69 4.28 -0.35
CA THR A 84 7.33 4.19 -0.88
C THR A 84 6.42 5.28 -0.32
N GLU A 85 6.50 5.61 0.96
CA GLU A 85 5.74 6.72 1.57
C GLU A 85 6.17 8.10 1.04
N ASP A 86 7.47 8.30 0.83
CA ASP A 86 8.00 9.60 0.35
C ASP A 86 7.57 9.95 -1.08
N ASN A 87 7.16 8.98 -1.90
CA ASN A 87 6.69 9.25 -3.25
C ASN A 87 5.24 9.78 -3.31
N LEU A 88 4.71 10.16 -2.17
CA LEU A 88 3.39 10.77 -2.00
C LEU A 88 3.05 11.89 -3.00
N PRO A 89 3.98 12.81 -3.40
CA PRO A 89 3.66 13.82 -4.41
C PRO A 89 3.20 13.22 -5.75
N SER A 90 3.78 12.09 -6.17
CA SER A 90 3.34 11.38 -7.37
C SER A 90 1.98 10.71 -7.17
N TYR A 91 1.77 10.06 -6.04
CA TYR A 91 0.48 9.42 -5.72
C TYR A 91 -0.65 10.44 -5.60
N HIS A 92 -0.38 11.59 -4.97
CA HIS A 92 -1.33 12.69 -4.92
C HIS A 92 -1.74 13.16 -6.32
N HIS A 93 -0.75 13.32 -7.22
CA HIS A 93 -1.01 13.72 -8.60
C HIS A 93 -1.92 12.74 -9.33
N GLU A 94 -1.62 11.45 -9.23
CA GLU A 94 -2.40 10.35 -9.82
C GLU A 94 -3.85 10.37 -9.33
N ILE A 95 -4.04 10.33 -8.01
CA ILE A 95 -5.37 10.29 -7.38
C ILE A 95 -6.16 11.57 -7.67
N ALA A 96 -5.54 12.74 -7.55
CA ALA A 96 -6.20 14.03 -7.84
C ALA A 96 -6.60 14.17 -9.31
N THR A 97 -5.86 13.55 -10.23
CA THR A 97 -6.19 13.54 -11.66
C THR A 97 -7.46 12.72 -11.93
N VAL A 98 -7.61 11.59 -11.25
CA VAL A 98 -8.75 10.67 -11.43
C VAL A 98 -9.99 11.14 -10.67
N PHE A 99 -9.83 11.53 -9.41
CA PHE A 99 -10.95 11.88 -8.51
C PHE A 99 -11.40 13.34 -8.63
N GLY A 100 -10.57 14.21 -9.20
CA GLY A 100 -10.84 15.64 -9.26
C GLY A 100 -10.48 16.37 -7.96
N ARG A 101 -10.84 17.65 -7.92
CA ARG A 101 -10.47 18.57 -6.83
C ARG A 101 -11.65 19.14 -6.07
N ASP A 102 -12.86 18.82 -6.51
CA ASP A 102 -14.11 19.41 -6.01
C ASP A 102 -14.90 18.38 -5.20
N GLY A 103 -15.86 18.89 -4.41
CA GLY A 103 -16.80 18.06 -3.67
C GLY A 103 -16.13 17.19 -2.60
N ALA A 104 -16.76 16.10 -2.29
CA ALA A 104 -16.25 15.13 -1.31
C ALA A 104 -15.01 14.38 -1.81
N TRP A 105 -14.90 14.14 -3.11
CA TRP A 105 -13.73 13.57 -3.73
C TRP A 105 -12.47 14.41 -3.50
N GLY A 106 -12.54 15.71 -3.82
CA GLY A 106 -11.42 16.63 -3.58
C GLY A 106 -11.07 16.77 -2.11
N THR A 107 -12.09 16.82 -1.24
CA THR A 107 -11.87 16.84 0.22
C THR A 107 -11.14 15.59 0.70
N TRP A 108 -11.51 14.41 0.20
CA TRP A 108 -10.81 13.17 0.51
C TRP A 108 -9.35 13.18 0.05
N VAL A 109 -9.08 13.59 -1.19
CA VAL A 109 -7.72 13.67 -1.73
C VAL A 109 -6.83 14.49 -0.81
N HIS A 110 -7.29 15.64 -0.33
CA HIS A 110 -6.51 16.49 0.57
C HIS A 110 -6.35 15.88 1.97
N GLN A 111 -7.40 15.27 2.51
CA GLN A 111 -7.37 14.62 3.82
C GLN A 111 -6.39 13.45 3.83
N TRP A 112 -6.53 12.54 2.87
CA TRP A 112 -5.65 11.39 2.70
C TRP A 112 -4.18 11.82 2.53
N THR A 113 -3.90 12.78 1.65
CA THR A 113 -2.54 13.29 1.43
C THR A 113 -1.92 13.88 2.70
N ALA A 114 -2.72 14.59 3.52
CA ALA A 114 -2.24 15.14 4.78
C ALA A 114 -1.90 14.03 5.81
N GLU A 115 -2.64 12.95 5.81
CA GLU A 115 -2.39 11.80 6.69
C GLU A 115 -1.17 11.03 6.24
N GLU A 116 -1.04 10.70 4.97
CA GLU A 116 0.10 10.02 4.35
C GLU A 116 1.43 10.78 4.57
N GLY A 117 1.40 12.12 4.45
CA GLY A 117 2.58 12.93 4.67
C GLY A 117 3.21 12.78 6.06
N ARG A 118 2.46 12.34 7.08
CA ARG A 118 3.00 12.04 8.42
C ARG A 118 3.80 10.75 8.46
N HIS A 119 3.45 9.77 7.63
CA HIS A 119 4.07 8.44 7.60
C HIS A 119 5.54 8.54 7.23
N ALA A 120 5.84 9.13 6.07
CA ALA A 120 7.21 9.36 5.61
C ALA A 120 8.04 10.16 6.63
N MET A 121 7.49 11.27 7.15
CA MET A 121 8.18 12.08 8.14
C MET A 121 8.54 11.28 9.39
N ALA A 122 7.61 10.52 9.95
CA ALA A 122 7.84 9.78 11.18
C ALA A 122 8.85 8.64 10.99
N ILE A 123 8.79 7.91 9.87
CA ILE A 123 9.76 6.85 9.56
C ILE A 123 11.15 7.44 9.34
N ARG A 124 11.26 8.52 8.56
CA ARG A 124 12.53 9.23 8.32
C ARG A 124 13.16 9.72 9.62
N ASP A 125 12.39 10.41 10.43
CA ASP A 125 12.88 10.98 11.69
C ASP A 125 13.33 9.88 12.66
N TYR A 126 12.57 8.77 12.76
CA TYR A 126 13.00 7.60 13.53
C TYR A 126 14.35 7.07 13.05
N LEU A 127 14.52 6.85 11.76
CA LEU A 127 15.76 6.31 11.19
C LEU A 127 16.97 7.21 11.44
N LEU A 128 16.79 8.52 11.35
CA LEU A 128 17.84 9.51 11.59
C LEU A 128 18.16 9.62 13.09
N VAL A 129 17.16 9.79 13.93
CA VAL A 129 17.34 9.98 15.39
C VAL A 129 17.99 8.76 16.03
N THR A 130 17.63 7.56 15.58
CA THR A 130 18.24 6.32 16.08
C THR A 130 19.55 5.95 15.38
N ARG A 131 20.01 6.75 14.42
CA ARG A 131 21.18 6.49 13.58
C ARG A 131 21.16 5.11 12.91
N SER A 132 19.96 4.66 12.54
CA SER A 132 19.76 3.33 11.97
C SER A 132 20.21 3.21 10.51
N VAL A 133 20.45 4.34 9.84
CA VAL A 133 20.84 4.41 8.41
C VAL A 133 21.92 5.46 8.22
N ASP A 134 22.69 5.30 7.14
CA ASP A 134 23.55 6.36 6.60
C ASP A 134 22.65 7.52 6.10
N PRO A 135 22.73 8.71 6.70
CA PRO A 135 21.85 9.83 6.33
C PRO A 135 22.08 10.31 4.89
N VAL A 136 23.33 10.22 4.40
CA VAL A 136 23.67 10.66 3.03
C VAL A 136 23.12 9.67 2.00
N ALA A 137 23.38 8.38 2.20
CA ALA A 137 22.88 7.34 1.31
C ALA A 137 21.33 7.30 1.29
N MET A 138 20.68 7.47 2.45
CA MET A 138 19.23 7.53 2.53
C MET A 138 18.67 8.74 1.76
N GLU A 139 19.24 9.93 1.94
CA GLU A 139 18.74 11.12 1.25
C GLU A 139 18.97 11.04 -0.27
N GLN A 140 20.11 10.48 -0.71
CA GLN A 140 20.36 10.22 -2.14
C GLN A 140 19.31 9.24 -2.71
N ALA A 141 19.00 8.16 -2.00
CA ALA A 141 17.98 7.21 -2.42
C ALA A 141 16.59 7.86 -2.51
N ARG A 142 16.22 8.71 -1.52
CA ARG A 142 14.96 9.46 -1.53
C ARG A 142 14.88 10.40 -2.73
N MET A 143 15.91 11.21 -2.97
CA MET A 143 15.97 12.14 -4.11
C MET A 143 15.86 11.41 -5.45
N THR A 144 16.53 10.27 -5.57
CA THR A 144 16.48 9.47 -6.80
C THR A 144 15.08 8.90 -7.02
N HIS A 145 14.48 8.29 -6.00
CA HIS A 145 13.16 7.66 -6.10
C HIS A 145 12.04 8.69 -6.35
N MET A 146 12.02 9.77 -5.59
CA MET A 146 11.03 10.85 -5.80
C MET A 146 11.22 11.56 -7.14
N GLY A 147 12.48 11.78 -7.57
CA GLY A 147 12.78 12.39 -8.86
C GLY A 147 12.40 11.53 -10.05
N ALA A 148 12.35 10.22 -9.88
CA ALA A 148 11.85 9.29 -10.91
C ALA A 148 10.32 9.36 -11.04
N GLY A 149 9.62 9.78 -9.98
CA GLY A 149 8.17 9.81 -9.93
C GLY A 149 7.54 8.41 -9.85
N PHE A 150 6.24 8.38 -9.95
CA PHE A 150 5.44 7.16 -10.05
C PHE A 150 4.31 7.39 -11.05
N GLU A 151 4.16 6.48 -11.97
CA GLU A 151 3.04 6.45 -12.92
C GLU A 151 2.36 5.09 -12.80
N SER A 152 1.11 5.12 -12.34
CA SER A 152 0.31 3.90 -12.23
C SER A 152 -0.19 3.46 -13.59
N ALA A 153 -0.17 2.17 -13.88
CA ALA A 153 -0.86 1.61 -15.03
C ALA A 153 -2.40 1.83 -14.96
N ASN A 154 -2.90 2.33 -13.85
CA ASN A 154 -4.31 2.55 -13.56
C ASN A 154 -4.72 4.02 -13.55
N HIS A 155 -3.83 4.94 -13.88
CA HIS A 155 -3.96 6.40 -13.72
C HIS A 155 -5.11 7.06 -14.51
N ASP A 156 -5.68 6.40 -15.48
CA ASP A 156 -6.71 6.92 -16.39
C ASP A 156 -8.11 6.34 -16.15
N ASP A 157 -8.28 5.47 -15.16
CA ASP A 157 -9.55 4.78 -14.89
C ASP A 157 -9.90 4.78 -13.40
N LEU A 158 -11.06 5.36 -13.06
CA LEU A 158 -11.54 5.48 -11.69
C LEU A 158 -11.69 4.13 -10.99
N LEU A 159 -12.26 3.13 -11.67
CA LEU A 159 -12.53 1.83 -11.06
C LEU A 159 -11.23 1.04 -10.82
N ARG A 160 -10.30 1.12 -11.77
CA ARG A 160 -8.98 0.51 -11.61
C ARG A 160 -8.18 1.21 -10.50
N SER A 161 -8.23 2.54 -10.42
CA SER A 161 -7.58 3.28 -9.34
C SER A 161 -8.15 2.90 -7.98
N LEU A 162 -9.48 2.84 -7.82
CA LEU A 162 -10.13 2.42 -6.58
C LEU A 162 -9.76 0.97 -6.19
N ALA A 163 -9.72 0.05 -7.17
CA ALA A 163 -9.33 -1.33 -6.91
C ALA A 163 -7.86 -1.43 -6.49
N TYR A 164 -6.96 -0.76 -7.21
CA TYR A 164 -5.53 -0.76 -6.94
C TYR A 164 -5.24 -0.22 -5.53
N VAL A 165 -5.76 0.96 -5.20
CA VAL A 165 -5.50 1.58 -3.89
C VAL A 165 -6.12 0.74 -2.76
N SER A 166 -7.28 0.10 -2.95
CA SER A 166 -7.84 -0.81 -1.95
C SER A 166 -6.90 -1.96 -1.58
N PHE A 167 -6.22 -2.54 -2.55
CA PHE A 167 -5.24 -3.60 -2.29
C PHE A 167 -3.91 -3.05 -1.77
N GLN A 168 -3.46 -1.93 -2.32
CA GLN A 168 -2.20 -1.31 -1.96
C GLN A 168 -2.19 -0.86 -0.48
N GLU A 169 -3.22 -0.18 0.00
CA GLU A 169 -3.36 0.26 1.38
C GLU A 169 -3.36 -0.93 2.37
N LEU A 170 -4.03 -2.03 2.01
CA LEU A 170 -4.00 -3.23 2.85
C LEU A 170 -2.61 -3.89 2.84
N ALA A 171 -1.95 -3.94 1.68
CA ALA A 171 -0.60 -4.45 1.55
C ALA A 171 0.40 -3.63 2.38
N THR A 172 0.31 -2.29 2.32
CA THR A 172 1.14 -1.37 3.09
C THR A 172 0.90 -1.55 4.60
N ARG A 173 -0.36 -1.62 5.03
CA ARG A 173 -0.71 -1.95 6.41
C ARG A 173 0.01 -3.20 6.93
N ILE A 174 -0.01 -4.28 6.14
CA ILE A 174 0.60 -5.55 6.53
C ILE A 174 2.12 -5.42 6.55
N SER A 175 2.71 -4.78 5.54
CA SER A 175 4.14 -4.50 5.47
C SER A 175 4.62 -3.73 6.69
N HIS A 176 3.96 -2.65 7.07
CA HIS A 176 4.29 -1.87 8.27
C HIS A 176 4.21 -2.71 9.54
N ARG A 177 3.12 -3.48 9.72
CA ARG A 177 2.98 -4.32 10.92
C ARG A 177 4.07 -5.36 11.04
N ASN A 178 4.40 -6.05 9.96
CA ASN A 178 5.43 -7.08 9.95
C ASN A 178 6.84 -6.48 10.06
N THR A 179 7.10 -5.33 9.41
CA THR A 179 8.35 -4.59 9.59
C THR A 179 8.53 -4.15 11.05
N GLY A 180 7.46 -3.64 11.70
CA GLY A 180 7.52 -3.27 13.11
C GLY A 180 7.99 -4.43 13.99
N LYS A 181 7.40 -5.60 13.82
CA LYS A 181 7.77 -6.79 14.60
C LYS A 181 9.22 -7.22 14.39
N ILE A 182 9.71 -7.24 13.14
CA ILE A 182 11.06 -7.70 12.83
C ILE A 182 12.14 -6.73 13.28
N THR A 183 11.82 -5.45 13.50
CA THR A 183 12.79 -4.49 14.06
C THR A 183 13.24 -4.85 15.46
N ARG A 184 12.42 -5.59 16.22
CA ARG A 184 12.62 -5.90 17.64
C ARG A 184 12.87 -4.64 18.50
N ASP A 185 12.54 -3.47 17.97
CA ASP A 185 12.55 -2.21 18.68
C ASP A 185 11.11 -1.81 19.01
N PRO A 186 10.75 -1.71 20.31
CA PRO A 186 9.41 -1.33 20.72
C PRO A 186 8.94 0.02 20.19
N VAL A 187 9.88 0.96 19.95
CA VAL A 187 9.55 2.28 19.41
C VAL A 187 9.17 2.18 17.94
N ALA A 188 9.98 1.47 17.14
CA ALA A 188 9.65 1.23 15.74
C ALA A 188 8.35 0.42 15.58
N ASP A 189 8.14 -0.60 16.42
CA ASP A 189 6.89 -1.39 16.38
C ASP A 189 5.66 -0.54 16.68
N GLN A 190 5.72 0.34 17.69
CA GLN A 190 4.62 1.25 18.01
C GLN A 190 4.37 2.27 16.90
N LEU A 191 5.43 2.86 16.32
CA LEU A 191 5.32 3.78 15.20
C LEU A 191 4.64 3.13 14.00
N LEU A 192 5.15 1.99 13.55
CA LEU A 192 4.62 1.29 12.39
C LEU A 192 3.22 0.69 12.65
N ALA A 193 2.91 0.35 13.91
CA ALA A 193 1.55 0.00 14.30
C ALA A 193 0.59 1.19 14.17
N ARG A 194 1.05 2.41 14.50
CA ARG A 194 0.23 3.61 14.35
C ARG A 194 -0.04 3.93 12.87
N ILE A 195 0.98 3.90 12.05
CA ILE A 195 0.84 4.08 10.59
C ILE A 195 -0.14 3.03 10.02
N ALA A 196 0.04 1.76 10.34
CA ALA A 196 -0.82 0.69 9.89
C ALA A 196 -2.31 0.84 10.29
N LEU A 197 -2.64 1.64 11.31
CA LEU A 197 -4.03 1.99 11.62
C LEU A 197 -4.61 3.02 10.65
N ASP A 198 -3.82 3.96 10.18
CA ASP A 198 -4.25 4.93 9.16
C ASP A 198 -4.45 4.19 7.82
N GLU A 199 -3.48 3.36 7.40
CA GLU A 199 -3.59 2.50 6.20
C GLU A 199 -4.88 1.66 6.20
N ASN A 200 -5.26 1.12 7.37
CA ASN A 200 -6.50 0.37 7.48
C ASN A 200 -7.74 1.23 7.24
N LEU A 201 -7.74 2.48 7.67
CA LEU A 201 -8.86 3.40 7.45
C LEU A 201 -8.93 3.85 6.00
N HIS A 202 -7.79 4.09 5.36
CA HIS A 202 -7.68 4.41 3.95
C HIS A 202 -8.20 3.23 3.11
N MET A 203 -7.73 2.02 3.37
CA MET A 203 -8.23 0.80 2.71
C MET A 203 -9.74 0.66 2.84
N LEU A 204 -10.30 0.87 4.03
CA LEU A 204 -11.75 0.78 4.25
C LEU A 204 -12.52 1.79 3.41
N PHE A 205 -12.01 3.00 3.26
CA PHE A 205 -12.61 4.02 2.41
C PHE A 205 -12.67 3.54 0.95
N TYR A 206 -11.55 3.21 0.35
CA TYR A 206 -11.48 2.78 -1.05
C TYR A 206 -12.25 1.50 -1.32
N ARG A 207 -12.15 0.52 -0.43
CA ARG A 207 -12.88 -0.75 -0.52
C ARG A 207 -14.41 -0.54 -0.54
N ASN A 208 -14.91 0.36 0.30
CA ASN A 208 -16.35 0.63 0.37
C ASN A 208 -16.85 1.35 -0.89
N LEU A 209 -16.03 2.24 -1.47
CA LEU A 209 -16.37 2.90 -2.72
C LEU A 209 -16.47 1.90 -3.88
N LEU A 210 -15.51 0.97 -3.96
CA LEU A 210 -15.55 -0.04 -5.03
C LEU A 210 -16.67 -1.07 -4.82
N ALA A 211 -17.06 -1.35 -3.57
CA ALA A 211 -18.26 -2.14 -3.30
C ALA A 211 -19.52 -1.46 -3.88
N ALA A 212 -19.67 -0.15 -3.67
CA ALA A 212 -20.77 0.59 -4.29
C ALA A 212 -20.67 0.66 -5.82
N ALA A 213 -19.46 0.72 -6.36
CA ALA A 213 -19.26 0.69 -7.80
C ALA A 213 -19.69 -0.64 -8.43
N LEU A 214 -19.56 -1.78 -7.71
CA LEU A 214 -20.10 -3.06 -8.15
C LEU A 214 -21.63 -3.07 -8.26
N GLU A 215 -22.33 -2.28 -7.43
CA GLU A 215 -23.78 -2.14 -7.53
C GLU A 215 -24.21 -1.23 -8.72
N VAL A 216 -23.42 -0.16 -8.96
CA VAL A 216 -23.73 0.86 -9.98
C VAL A 216 -23.32 0.40 -11.40
N ALA A 217 -22.16 -0.24 -11.52
CA ALA A 217 -21.54 -0.62 -12.79
C ALA A 217 -20.87 -2.00 -12.71
N PRO A 218 -21.62 -3.09 -12.43
CA PRO A 218 -21.05 -4.39 -12.08
C PRO A 218 -20.05 -4.93 -13.12
N ASN A 219 -20.37 -4.86 -14.39
CA ASN A 219 -19.52 -5.38 -15.46
C ASN A 219 -18.20 -4.60 -15.61
N GLN A 220 -18.25 -3.25 -15.52
CA GLN A 220 -17.06 -2.42 -15.61
C GLN A 220 -16.17 -2.63 -14.40
N THR A 221 -16.77 -2.70 -13.20
CA THR A 221 -16.05 -2.88 -11.95
C THR A 221 -15.42 -4.27 -11.87
N MET A 222 -16.12 -5.32 -12.31
CA MET A 222 -15.56 -6.67 -12.35
C MET A 222 -14.32 -6.74 -13.24
N ARG A 223 -14.38 -6.13 -14.45
CA ARG A 223 -13.21 -6.04 -15.34
C ARG A 223 -12.06 -5.29 -14.70
N ALA A 224 -12.34 -4.13 -14.08
CA ALA A 224 -11.32 -3.32 -13.42
C ALA A 224 -10.62 -4.09 -12.29
N ILE A 225 -11.37 -4.80 -11.45
CA ILE A 225 -10.82 -5.66 -10.40
C ILE A 225 -9.90 -6.73 -11.00
N THR A 226 -10.36 -7.42 -12.03
CA THR A 226 -9.60 -8.51 -12.67
C THR A 226 -8.30 -8.00 -13.31
N GLU A 227 -8.34 -6.88 -14.01
CA GLU A 227 -7.17 -6.24 -14.61
C GLU A 227 -6.15 -5.84 -13.55
N VAL A 228 -6.62 -5.24 -12.45
CA VAL A 228 -5.74 -4.83 -11.35
C VAL A 228 -5.11 -6.04 -10.66
N VAL A 229 -5.88 -7.08 -10.34
CA VAL A 229 -5.32 -8.29 -9.71
C VAL A 229 -4.28 -8.97 -10.61
N LYS A 230 -4.52 -8.96 -11.92
CA LYS A 230 -3.60 -9.53 -12.91
C LYS A 230 -2.26 -8.79 -13.01
N SER A 231 -2.27 -7.48 -12.88
CA SER A 231 -1.09 -6.61 -13.07
C SER A 231 -0.63 -5.91 -11.80
N PHE A 232 -1.08 -6.38 -10.63
CA PHE A 232 -0.75 -5.72 -9.37
C PHE A 232 0.75 -5.72 -9.08
N GLU A 233 1.30 -4.55 -8.89
CA GLU A 233 2.68 -4.34 -8.45
C GLU A 233 2.70 -3.30 -7.33
N MET A 234 3.52 -3.56 -6.31
CA MET A 234 3.78 -2.54 -5.27
C MET A 234 4.65 -1.42 -5.82
N PRO A 235 4.42 -0.16 -5.41
CA PRO A 235 5.27 0.95 -5.81
C PRO A 235 6.69 0.73 -5.29
N GLY A 236 7.68 0.68 -6.17
CA GLY A 236 9.06 0.43 -5.76
C GLY A 236 10.03 0.17 -6.91
N SER A 237 9.54 0.07 -8.15
CA SER A 237 10.36 -0.26 -9.32
C SER A 237 11.54 0.69 -9.55
N THR A 238 11.46 1.94 -9.08
CA THR A 238 12.54 2.95 -9.17
C THR A 238 13.47 2.96 -7.95
N ILE A 239 13.21 2.12 -6.94
CA ILE A 239 14.14 1.91 -5.82
C ILE A 239 15.33 1.09 -6.31
N GLU A 240 16.53 1.57 -6.04
CA GLU A 240 17.75 0.83 -6.39
C GLU A 240 17.76 -0.56 -5.77
N ASP A 241 18.12 -1.59 -6.55
CA ASP A 241 18.14 -3.00 -6.14
C ASP A 241 16.79 -3.52 -5.59
N PHE A 242 15.65 -2.96 -6.03
CA PHE A 242 14.34 -3.33 -5.49
C PHE A 242 14.06 -4.83 -5.53
N THR A 243 14.38 -5.50 -6.62
CA THR A 243 14.19 -6.97 -6.75
C THR A 243 14.94 -7.74 -5.65
N ARG A 244 16.16 -7.35 -5.32
CA ARG A 244 16.95 -7.99 -4.27
C ARG A 244 16.37 -7.69 -2.88
N LYS A 245 15.96 -6.44 -2.65
CA LYS A 245 15.32 -6.01 -1.39
C LYS A 245 13.99 -6.71 -1.17
N SER A 246 13.15 -6.82 -2.21
CA SER A 246 11.86 -7.51 -2.11
C SER A 246 12.00 -9.02 -1.85
N VAL A 247 13.00 -9.68 -2.44
CA VAL A 247 13.32 -11.08 -2.11
C VAL A 247 13.76 -11.23 -0.64
N GLN A 248 14.59 -10.32 -0.13
CA GLN A 248 15.00 -10.33 1.28
C GLN A 248 13.81 -10.15 2.22
N ILE A 249 12.92 -9.21 1.91
CA ILE A 249 11.67 -8.94 2.63
C ILE A 249 10.76 -10.17 2.61
N ALA A 250 10.61 -10.82 1.46
CA ALA A 250 9.77 -12.01 1.30
C ALA A 250 10.35 -13.23 2.05
N LEU A 251 11.67 -13.46 1.99
CA LEU A 251 12.31 -14.53 2.76
C LEU A 251 12.15 -14.35 4.27
N ALA A 252 12.10 -13.12 4.74
CA ALA A 252 11.85 -12.80 6.15
C ALA A 252 10.38 -12.92 6.58
N GLY A 253 9.46 -13.17 5.66
CA GLY A 253 8.02 -13.25 5.95
C GLY A 253 7.38 -11.91 6.25
N ILE A 254 8.00 -10.79 5.85
CA ILE A 254 7.43 -9.46 6.02
C ILE A 254 6.30 -9.24 5.02
N TYR A 255 6.58 -9.53 3.75
CA TYR A 255 5.60 -9.49 2.67
C TYR A 255 6.03 -10.41 1.53
N ASP A 256 5.18 -11.36 1.16
CA ASP A 256 5.41 -12.34 0.11
C ASP A 256 4.13 -12.67 -0.66
N LEU A 257 4.20 -13.58 -1.62
CA LEU A 257 3.05 -13.99 -2.45
C LEU A 257 1.93 -14.64 -1.64
N ARG A 258 2.25 -15.39 -0.56
CA ARG A 258 1.25 -16.00 0.31
C ARG A 258 0.47 -14.91 1.07
N ILE A 259 1.17 -13.98 1.66
CA ILE A 259 0.58 -12.83 2.36
C ILE A 259 -0.28 -12.00 1.38
N HIS A 260 0.24 -11.77 0.16
CA HIS A 260 -0.53 -11.02 -0.85
C HIS A 260 -1.83 -11.74 -1.21
N HIS A 261 -1.79 -13.04 -1.43
CA HIS A 261 -2.98 -13.83 -1.76
C HIS A 261 -3.96 -13.89 -0.58
N ASP A 262 -3.51 -14.36 0.60
CA ASP A 262 -4.37 -14.73 1.71
C ASP A 262 -4.82 -13.54 2.55
N ASP A 263 -3.93 -12.54 2.76
CA ASP A 263 -4.16 -11.44 3.68
C ASP A 263 -4.53 -10.13 2.98
N VAL A 264 -4.30 -10.01 1.65
CA VAL A 264 -4.65 -8.81 0.87
C VAL A 264 -5.78 -9.10 -0.11
N LEU A 265 -5.57 -9.95 -1.10
CA LEU A 265 -6.56 -10.17 -2.16
C LEU A 265 -7.81 -10.87 -1.62
N ALA A 266 -7.66 -12.01 -0.97
CA ALA A 266 -8.80 -12.83 -0.53
C ALA A 266 -9.78 -12.09 0.40
N PRO A 267 -9.35 -11.34 1.45
CA PRO A 267 -10.30 -10.63 2.30
C PRO A 267 -11.00 -9.46 1.61
N VAL A 268 -10.33 -8.75 0.71
CA VAL A 268 -10.93 -7.62 -0.02
C VAL A 268 -11.93 -8.14 -1.05
N LEU A 269 -11.55 -9.15 -1.86
CA LEU A 269 -12.45 -9.77 -2.85
C LEU A 269 -13.67 -10.41 -2.19
N ARG A 270 -13.49 -11.03 -1.02
CA ARG A 270 -14.61 -11.57 -0.21
C ARG A 270 -15.52 -10.46 0.28
N ALA A 271 -14.97 -9.34 0.75
CA ALA A 271 -15.75 -8.19 1.21
C ALA A 271 -16.58 -7.57 0.08
N TRP A 272 -16.08 -7.63 -1.15
CA TRP A 272 -16.82 -7.20 -2.34
C TRP A 272 -17.82 -8.24 -2.86
N GLY A 273 -17.73 -9.50 -2.42
CA GLY A 273 -18.59 -10.57 -2.89
C GLY A 273 -18.46 -10.84 -4.38
N VAL A 274 -17.27 -10.66 -4.97
CA VAL A 274 -17.06 -10.66 -6.43
C VAL A 274 -17.55 -11.93 -7.13
N PHE A 275 -17.51 -13.07 -6.44
CA PHE A 275 -17.98 -14.35 -6.98
C PHE A 275 -19.49 -14.57 -6.85
N ASP A 276 -20.17 -13.70 -6.08
CA ASP A 276 -21.62 -13.76 -5.85
C ASP A 276 -22.37 -12.65 -6.60
N VAL A 277 -21.67 -11.79 -7.36
CA VAL A 277 -22.29 -10.72 -8.15
C VAL A 277 -23.21 -11.32 -9.19
N ALA A 278 -24.50 -10.96 -9.13
CA ALA A 278 -25.51 -11.42 -10.06
C ALA A 278 -25.69 -10.48 -11.26
N GLY A 279 -26.15 -11.02 -12.39
CA GLY A 279 -26.54 -10.22 -13.55
C GLY A 279 -25.39 -9.63 -14.36
N LEU A 280 -24.20 -10.22 -14.25
CA LEU A 280 -23.08 -9.89 -15.14
C LEU A 280 -23.43 -10.24 -16.59
N ASP A 281 -22.94 -9.42 -17.53
CA ASP A 281 -22.96 -9.77 -18.96
C ASP A 281 -21.82 -10.77 -19.30
N GLU A 282 -21.73 -11.18 -20.56
CA GLU A 282 -20.73 -12.15 -21.02
C GLU A 282 -19.29 -11.70 -20.72
N GLU A 283 -19.00 -10.40 -20.83
CA GLU A 283 -17.66 -9.87 -20.51
C GLU A 283 -17.39 -9.81 -19.00
N GLY A 284 -18.40 -9.47 -18.20
CA GLY A 284 -18.30 -9.50 -16.75
C GLY A 284 -18.10 -10.92 -16.20
N GLU A 285 -18.84 -11.90 -16.73
CA GLU A 285 -18.67 -13.32 -16.38
C GLU A 285 -17.26 -13.82 -16.78
N LYS A 286 -16.80 -13.48 -17.98
CA LYS A 286 -15.45 -13.82 -18.43
C LYS A 286 -14.38 -13.21 -17.51
N ALA A 287 -14.54 -11.96 -17.09
CA ALA A 287 -13.62 -11.32 -16.17
C ALA A 287 -13.60 -12.03 -14.80
N ARG A 288 -14.77 -12.46 -14.29
CA ARG A 288 -14.86 -13.22 -13.04
C ARG A 288 -14.17 -14.58 -13.14
N ASP A 289 -14.34 -15.29 -14.26
CA ASP A 289 -13.67 -16.57 -14.50
C ASP A 289 -12.14 -16.39 -14.63
N GLU A 290 -11.68 -15.34 -15.31
CA GLU A 290 -10.28 -14.97 -15.40
C GLU A 290 -9.70 -14.66 -14.00
N LEU A 291 -10.42 -13.89 -13.18
CA LEU A 291 -10.04 -13.59 -11.79
C LEU A 291 -9.84 -14.87 -10.98
N SER A 292 -10.78 -15.81 -11.07
CA SER A 292 -10.68 -17.11 -10.40
C SER A 292 -9.43 -17.88 -10.81
N SER A 293 -9.12 -17.88 -12.12
CA SER A 293 -7.93 -18.54 -12.67
C SER A 293 -6.63 -17.87 -12.19
N ILE A 294 -6.61 -16.54 -12.13
CA ILE A 294 -5.44 -15.76 -11.63
C ILE A 294 -5.18 -16.10 -10.16
N LEU A 295 -6.23 -16.11 -9.33
CA LEU A 295 -6.09 -16.46 -7.91
C LEU A 295 -5.56 -17.88 -7.71
N GLY A 296 -6.05 -18.86 -8.46
CA GLY A 296 -5.52 -20.21 -8.41
C GLY A 296 -4.05 -20.29 -8.82
N SER A 297 -3.66 -19.56 -9.87
CA SER A 297 -2.25 -19.51 -10.30
C SER A 297 -1.33 -18.82 -9.27
N LEU A 298 -1.85 -17.80 -8.59
CA LEU A 298 -1.12 -17.09 -7.55
C LEU A 298 -0.95 -17.95 -6.30
N ASP A 299 -1.98 -18.69 -5.88
CA ASP A 299 -1.92 -19.64 -4.78
C ASP A 299 -0.84 -20.72 -5.02
N GLU A 300 -0.83 -21.32 -6.22
CA GLU A 300 0.22 -22.27 -6.59
C GLU A 300 1.62 -21.63 -6.59
N ALA A 301 1.75 -20.38 -7.06
CA ALA A 301 3.03 -19.67 -7.06
C ALA A 301 3.50 -19.37 -5.62
N ALA A 302 2.58 -19.00 -4.73
CA ALA A 302 2.83 -18.80 -3.32
C ALA A 302 3.33 -20.10 -2.65
N GLY A 303 2.66 -21.23 -2.89
CA GLY A 303 3.11 -22.53 -2.38
C GLY A 303 4.52 -22.90 -2.86
N ARG A 304 4.83 -22.70 -4.13
CA ARG A 304 6.19 -22.93 -4.67
C ARG A 304 7.24 -21.99 -4.04
N PHE A 305 6.86 -20.77 -3.70
CA PHE A 305 7.76 -19.84 -3.00
C PHE A 305 8.01 -20.29 -1.57
N GLU A 306 6.98 -20.69 -0.84
CA GLU A 306 7.10 -21.20 0.54
C GLU A 306 8.04 -22.40 0.62
N GLU A 307 7.90 -23.39 -0.26
CA GLU A 307 8.81 -24.55 -0.34
C GLU A 307 10.28 -24.13 -0.56
N LYS A 308 10.52 -23.14 -1.42
CA LYS A 308 11.87 -22.60 -1.67
C LYS A 308 12.41 -21.85 -0.46
N ARG A 309 11.57 -21.03 0.19
CA ARG A 309 11.93 -20.29 1.42
C ARG A 309 12.31 -21.25 2.52
N ASP A 310 11.50 -22.27 2.78
CA ASP A 310 11.76 -23.27 3.84
C ASP A 310 13.03 -24.06 3.55
N THR A 311 13.26 -24.44 2.30
CA THR A 311 14.52 -25.08 1.87
C THR A 311 15.73 -24.16 2.09
N HIS A 312 15.60 -22.86 1.82
CA HIS A 312 16.63 -21.86 2.04
C HIS A 312 16.96 -21.72 3.52
N HIS A 313 15.94 -21.58 4.38
CA HIS A 313 16.10 -21.48 5.83
C HIS A 313 16.75 -22.75 6.42
N ALA A 314 16.32 -23.93 5.99
CA ALA A 314 16.92 -25.18 6.43
C ALA A 314 18.43 -25.27 6.07
N LYS A 315 18.84 -24.80 4.89
CA LYS A 315 20.25 -24.74 4.48
C LYS A 315 21.06 -23.76 5.32
N LEU A 316 20.51 -22.60 5.67
CA LEU A 316 21.18 -21.64 6.54
C LEU A 316 21.35 -22.18 7.96
N SER A 317 20.30 -22.76 8.53
CA SER A 317 20.32 -23.39 9.84
C SER A 317 21.36 -24.54 9.92
N ALA A 318 21.45 -25.36 8.87
CA ALA A 318 22.46 -26.41 8.79
C ALA A 318 23.91 -25.90 8.76
N ARG A 319 24.09 -24.61 8.40
CA ARG A 319 25.40 -23.92 8.42
C ARG A 319 25.64 -23.13 9.71
N GLY A 320 24.74 -23.23 10.69
CA GLY A 320 24.79 -22.46 11.93
C GLY A 320 24.51 -20.96 11.74
N GLN A 321 23.85 -20.61 10.64
CA GLN A 321 23.39 -19.23 10.34
C GLN A 321 21.93 -19.10 10.71
N GLU A 322 21.59 -18.14 11.55
CA GLU A 322 20.21 -17.77 11.83
C GLU A 322 19.73 -16.77 10.77
N PHE A 323 18.53 -16.99 10.25
CA PHE A 323 17.84 -16.05 9.40
C PHE A 323 16.67 -15.44 10.18
N GLU A 324 16.61 -14.12 10.21
CA GLU A 324 15.61 -13.40 10.95
C GLU A 324 14.27 -13.44 10.21
N THR A 325 13.20 -13.80 10.91
CA THR A 325 11.83 -13.86 10.40
C THR A 325 10.86 -13.15 11.35
N VAL A 326 9.70 -12.74 10.80
CA VAL A 326 8.60 -12.10 11.54
C VAL A 326 7.99 -13.04 12.57
#